data_29f058e205f09fcc2eaba7949716d4fc
#
_entry.id   29f058e205f09fcc2eaba7949716d4fc
#
_cell.length_a   1.000
_cell.length_b   1.000
_cell.length_c   1.000
_cell.angle_alpha   90.00
_cell.angle_beta   90.00
_cell.angle_gamma   90.00
#
_symmetry.space_group_name_H-M   'P 1'
#
loop_
_entity.id
_entity.type
_entity.pdbx_description
1 polymer ?
#
loop_
_entity_poly.entity_id
_entity_poly.type
_entity_poly.pdbx_seq_one_letter_code
_entity_poly.pdbx_strand_id
1 'polypeptide(L)'
;MNAFFVLVFILGGAWETGICLTGSVWLRYAALAVAVLGALLAGYRLARRPDILRSECRHSGRTVMLAAAFFALGGVCRLLFGLTGPGALVRALLEVVCGVWFASLARSWMRSEEYRLPNRSMATAVLGTAVFYWCLLSRFMENSSSWHRVEPTAMIWQLLSALLFLSALVRALWLPESTDGRMLCMAGLACFVLCFCWELPRVLVPFFYGLTVAQLPDLFFGAGLCCVGTLGMLSTARVAASGASHPKGKHSVG
;
A
#
# COMPACT_ATOMS: atom_id res chain seq x y z
N MET A 1 14.46 13.60 2.29
CA MET A 1 13.43 12.56 2.13
C MET A 1 14.03 11.19 1.79
N ASN A 2 14.94 11.12 0.80
CA ASN A 2 15.53 9.83 0.36
C ASN A 2 16.31 9.08 1.45
N ALA A 3 17.11 9.78 2.28
CA ALA A 3 17.89 9.14 3.35
C ALA A 3 17.03 8.45 4.41
N PHE A 4 15.86 9.03 4.74
CA PHE A 4 14.92 8.43 5.68
C PHE A 4 14.34 7.10 5.16
N PHE A 5 13.94 7.06 3.89
CA PHE A 5 13.40 5.84 3.28
C PHE A 5 14.47 4.76 3.10
N VAL A 6 15.71 5.15 2.76
CA VAL A 6 16.84 4.21 2.72
C VAL A 6 17.10 3.61 4.11
N LEU A 7 17.04 4.41 5.17
CA LEU A 7 17.21 3.92 6.54
C LEU A 7 16.11 2.91 6.91
N VAL A 8 14.83 3.21 6.61
CA VAL A 8 13.72 2.30 6.89
C VAL A 8 13.86 1.01 6.09
N PHE A 9 14.29 1.08 4.82
CA PHE A 9 14.55 -0.08 3.99
C PHE A 9 15.68 -0.95 4.56
N ILE A 10 16.79 -0.35 5.02
CA ILE A 10 17.89 -1.07 5.65
C ILE A 10 17.43 -1.73 6.95
N LEU A 11 16.64 -1.04 7.78
CA LEU A 11 16.10 -1.61 9.01
C LEU A 11 15.17 -2.81 8.74
N GLY A 12 14.33 -2.72 7.70
CA GLY A 12 13.49 -3.84 7.26
C GLY A 12 14.31 -5.02 6.79
N GLY A 13 15.36 -4.79 5.99
CA GLY A 13 16.28 -5.82 5.53
C GLY A 13 17.05 -6.48 6.67
N ALA A 14 17.58 -5.70 7.60
CA ALA A 14 18.27 -6.21 8.80
C ALA A 14 17.33 -7.07 9.66
N TRP A 15 16.06 -6.71 9.73
CA TRP A 15 15.04 -7.48 10.44
C TRP A 15 14.82 -8.87 9.81
N GLU A 16 14.61 -8.92 8.49
CA GLU A 16 14.34 -10.18 7.77
C GLU A 16 15.54 -11.11 7.73
N THR A 17 16.75 -10.58 7.70
CA THR A 17 17.99 -11.38 7.74
C THR A 17 18.37 -11.86 9.16
N GLY A 18 17.57 -11.53 10.17
CA GLY A 18 17.84 -11.90 11.55
C GLY A 18 19.00 -11.13 12.20
N ILE A 19 19.58 -10.14 11.51
CA ILE A 19 20.58 -9.24 12.04
C ILE A 19 19.89 -8.26 12.99
N CYS A 20 19.59 -8.73 14.18
CA CYS A 20 19.03 -7.90 15.23
C CYS A 20 20.11 -6.96 15.77
N LEU A 21 20.05 -5.70 15.42
CA LEU A 21 20.90 -4.65 16.00
C LEU A 21 20.76 -4.56 17.52
N THR A 22 19.63 -5.05 18.07
CA THR A 22 19.43 -5.18 19.52
C THR A 22 18.40 -6.26 19.79
N GLY A 23 18.61 -7.08 20.80
CA GLY A 23 17.65 -8.07 21.29
C GLY A 23 16.38 -7.47 21.93
N SER A 24 16.28 -6.13 22.00
CA SER A 24 15.18 -5.45 22.67
C SER A 24 13.97 -5.25 21.75
N VAL A 25 12.85 -5.87 22.12
CA VAL A 25 11.54 -5.70 21.45
C VAL A 25 11.09 -4.22 21.44
N TRP A 26 11.35 -3.49 22.51
CA TRP A 26 10.99 -2.08 22.65
C TRP A 26 11.66 -1.18 21.64
N LEU A 27 12.95 -1.41 21.35
CA LEU A 27 13.67 -0.60 20.36
C LEU A 27 13.11 -0.80 18.96
N ARG A 28 12.65 -2.01 18.64
CA ARG A 28 12.02 -2.33 17.36
C ARG A 28 10.70 -1.58 17.19
N TYR A 29 9.83 -1.59 18.21
CA TYR A 29 8.60 -0.80 18.19
C TYR A 29 8.87 0.70 18.12
N ALA A 30 9.88 1.19 18.84
CA ALA A 30 10.27 2.58 18.80
C ALA A 30 10.73 2.99 17.39
N ALA A 31 11.57 2.20 16.73
CA ALA A 31 12.03 2.45 15.37
C ALA A 31 10.85 2.48 14.38
N LEU A 32 9.94 1.51 14.48
CA LEU A 32 8.75 1.46 13.63
C LEU A 32 7.83 2.67 13.88
N ALA A 33 7.60 3.02 15.14
CA ALA A 33 6.78 4.18 15.49
C ALA A 33 7.38 5.49 14.97
N VAL A 34 8.70 5.69 15.12
CA VAL A 34 9.41 6.87 14.59
C VAL A 34 9.29 6.95 13.08
N ALA A 35 9.45 5.81 12.38
CA ALA A 35 9.32 5.75 10.92
C ALA A 35 7.91 6.14 10.46
N VAL A 36 6.86 5.61 11.09
CA VAL A 36 5.47 5.93 10.77
C VAL A 36 5.14 7.38 11.13
N LEU A 37 5.53 7.86 12.31
CA LEU A 37 5.30 9.26 12.71
C LEU A 37 6.02 10.24 11.77
N GLY A 38 7.25 9.94 11.38
CA GLY A 38 7.99 10.73 10.37
C GLY A 38 7.27 10.80 9.03
N ALA A 39 6.72 9.67 8.55
CA ALA A 39 5.93 9.61 7.33
C ALA A 39 4.64 10.41 7.44
N LEU A 40 3.92 10.32 8.56
CA LEU A 40 2.69 11.09 8.82
C LEU A 40 2.97 12.60 8.85
N LEU A 41 4.01 13.04 9.56
CA LEU A 41 4.40 14.45 9.62
C LEU A 41 4.83 14.98 8.26
N ALA A 42 5.60 14.22 7.49
CA ALA A 42 5.98 14.59 6.13
C ALA A 42 4.76 14.70 5.21
N GLY A 43 3.84 13.74 5.29
CA GLY A 43 2.58 13.75 4.54
C GLY A 43 1.70 14.95 4.87
N TYR A 44 1.59 15.30 6.15
CA TYR A 44 0.86 16.48 6.59
C TYR A 44 1.39 17.78 6.00
N ARG A 45 2.72 17.92 5.91
CA ARG A 45 3.39 19.12 5.35
C ARG A 45 3.30 19.19 3.83
N LEU A 46 3.23 18.06 3.14
CA LEU A 46 3.17 17.98 1.67
C LEU A 46 1.76 18.13 1.11
N ALA A 47 0.76 18.14 1.95
CA ALA A 47 -0.63 18.07 1.57
C ALA A 47 -1.12 19.28 0.79
N ARG A 48 -1.75 19.02 -0.37
CA ARG A 48 -2.42 19.99 -1.25
C ARG A 48 -3.68 19.36 -1.85
N ARG A 49 -4.33 20.05 -2.80
CA ARG A 49 -5.59 19.57 -3.38
C ARG A 49 -5.41 18.29 -4.21
N PRO A 50 -6.27 17.28 -4.04
CA PRO A 50 -6.13 15.98 -4.69
C PRO A 50 -6.63 15.91 -6.14
N ASP A 51 -7.13 16.99 -6.71
CA ASP A 51 -7.79 17.03 -8.05
C ASP A 51 -6.91 16.43 -9.17
N ILE A 52 -5.59 16.55 -9.03
CA ILE A 52 -4.63 16.03 -10.00
C ILE A 52 -4.63 14.51 -10.16
N LEU A 53 -5.20 13.78 -9.20
CA LEU A 53 -5.28 12.31 -9.26
C LEU A 53 -6.23 11.81 -10.37
N ARG A 54 -7.13 12.66 -10.83
CA ARG A 54 -8.05 12.37 -11.93
C ARG A 54 -7.42 12.59 -13.32
N SER A 55 -6.22 13.13 -13.40
CA SER A 55 -5.49 13.27 -14.65
C SER A 55 -4.80 11.97 -15.06
N GLU A 56 -4.56 11.80 -16.36
CA GLU A 56 -3.78 10.69 -16.91
C GLU A 56 -2.42 10.57 -16.21
N CYS A 57 -2.06 9.36 -15.81
CA CYS A 57 -0.74 9.06 -15.28
C CYS A 57 -0.29 7.64 -15.63
N ARG A 58 0.49 7.51 -16.67
CA ARG A 58 1.03 6.23 -17.14
C ARG A 58 1.87 5.52 -16.08
N HIS A 59 2.65 6.25 -15.28
CA HIS A 59 3.46 5.64 -14.23
C HIS A 59 2.61 5.03 -13.12
N SER A 60 1.62 5.77 -12.59
CA SER A 60 0.68 5.22 -11.61
C SER A 60 -0.14 4.07 -12.20
N GLY A 61 -0.59 4.19 -13.45
CA GLY A 61 -1.32 3.14 -14.16
C GLY A 61 -0.53 1.84 -14.28
N ARG A 62 0.77 1.92 -14.63
CA ARG A 62 1.65 0.74 -14.70
C ARG A 62 1.85 0.10 -13.33
N THR A 63 2.09 0.88 -12.28
CA THR A 63 2.25 0.37 -10.91
C THR A 63 0.98 -0.34 -10.44
N VAL A 64 -0.19 0.23 -10.72
CA VAL A 64 -1.48 -0.39 -10.37
C VAL A 64 -1.73 -1.65 -11.19
N MET A 65 -1.31 -1.69 -12.46
CA MET A 65 -1.40 -2.91 -13.28
C MET A 65 -0.50 -4.02 -12.74
N LEU A 66 0.71 -3.70 -12.27
CA LEU A 66 1.59 -4.67 -11.59
C LEU A 66 0.96 -5.18 -10.30
N ALA A 67 0.37 -4.29 -9.48
CA ALA A 67 -0.38 -4.71 -8.29
C ALA A 67 -1.51 -5.68 -8.65
N ALA A 68 -2.27 -5.37 -9.71
CA ALA A 68 -3.34 -6.23 -10.21
C ALA A 68 -2.84 -7.61 -10.58
N ALA A 69 -1.72 -7.70 -11.31
CA ALA A 69 -1.11 -8.96 -11.70
C ALA A 69 -0.65 -9.78 -10.48
N PHE A 70 0.01 -9.13 -9.51
CA PHE A 70 0.50 -9.82 -8.32
C PHE A 70 -0.64 -10.34 -7.44
N PHE A 71 -1.69 -9.56 -7.19
CA PHE A 71 -2.84 -10.05 -6.40
C PHE A 71 -3.59 -11.16 -7.14
N ALA A 72 -3.79 -11.05 -8.46
CA ALA A 72 -4.44 -12.10 -9.23
C ALA A 72 -3.60 -13.40 -9.23
N LEU A 73 -2.29 -13.31 -9.46
CA LEU A 73 -1.38 -14.45 -9.39
C LEU A 73 -1.33 -15.06 -8.00
N GLY A 74 -1.27 -14.23 -6.95
CA GLY A 74 -1.30 -14.69 -5.56
C GLY A 74 -2.56 -15.50 -5.26
N GLY A 75 -3.74 -15.00 -5.66
CA GLY A 75 -5.01 -15.69 -5.49
C GLY A 75 -5.07 -17.01 -6.27
N VAL A 76 -4.61 -17.02 -7.54
CA VAL A 76 -4.57 -18.24 -8.35
C VAL A 76 -3.59 -19.26 -7.75
N CYS A 77 -2.38 -18.85 -7.36
CA CYS A 77 -1.41 -19.75 -6.72
C CYS A 77 -1.96 -20.31 -5.40
N ARG A 78 -2.69 -19.52 -4.63
CA ARG A 78 -3.32 -19.98 -3.39
C ARG A 78 -4.44 -21.00 -3.65
N LEU A 79 -5.21 -20.83 -4.73
CA LEU A 79 -6.20 -21.82 -5.16
C LEU A 79 -5.56 -23.15 -5.58
N LEU A 80 -4.40 -23.09 -6.23
CA LEU A 80 -3.74 -24.29 -6.76
C LEU A 80 -2.90 -25.02 -5.69
N PHE A 81 -2.22 -24.29 -4.81
CA PHE A 81 -1.18 -24.85 -3.93
C PHE A 81 -1.40 -24.56 -2.44
N GLY A 82 -2.34 -23.69 -2.07
CA GLY A 82 -2.45 -23.14 -0.72
C GLY A 82 -3.78 -23.36 -0.02
N LEU A 83 -4.63 -24.28 -0.49
CA LEU A 83 -5.94 -24.53 0.13
C LEU A 83 -5.78 -25.38 1.39
N THR A 84 -5.61 -24.73 2.54
CA THR A 84 -5.53 -25.39 3.85
C THR A 84 -6.84 -25.37 4.63
N GLY A 85 -7.91 -24.75 4.07
CA GLY A 85 -9.21 -24.65 4.71
C GLY A 85 -10.12 -23.60 4.08
N PRO A 86 -11.37 -23.44 4.57
CA PRO A 86 -12.35 -22.53 4.00
C PRO A 86 -11.89 -21.06 4.04
N GLY A 87 -11.15 -20.66 5.06
CA GLY A 87 -10.58 -19.32 5.17
C GLY A 87 -9.55 -19.00 4.07
N ALA A 88 -8.74 -19.99 3.67
CA ALA A 88 -7.79 -19.84 2.58
C ALA A 88 -8.50 -19.68 1.22
N LEU A 89 -9.62 -20.39 1.01
CA LEU A 89 -10.45 -20.24 -0.19
C LEU A 89 -11.04 -18.83 -0.29
N VAL A 90 -11.62 -18.32 0.79
CA VAL A 90 -12.17 -16.95 0.83
C VAL A 90 -11.08 -15.93 0.52
N ARG A 91 -9.91 -16.05 1.14
CA ARG A 91 -8.76 -15.17 0.90
C ARG A 91 -8.33 -15.21 -0.57
N ALA A 92 -8.22 -16.41 -1.17
CA ALA A 92 -7.84 -16.57 -2.56
C ALA A 92 -8.81 -15.88 -3.53
N LEU A 93 -10.11 -16.05 -3.31
CA LEU A 93 -11.15 -15.39 -4.11
C LEU A 93 -11.08 -13.86 -3.97
N LEU A 94 -10.88 -13.35 -2.75
CA LEU A 94 -10.74 -11.92 -2.49
C LEU A 94 -9.46 -11.33 -3.11
N GLU A 95 -8.35 -12.08 -3.15
CA GLU A 95 -7.11 -11.68 -3.84
C GLU A 95 -7.36 -11.52 -5.35
N VAL A 96 -8.10 -12.45 -5.99
CA VAL A 96 -8.48 -12.34 -7.41
C VAL A 96 -9.38 -11.14 -7.65
N VAL A 97 -10.41 -10.94 -6.83
CA VAL A 97 -11.33 -9.78 -6.92
C VAL A 97 -10.56 -8.47 -6.78
N CYS A 98 -9.62 -8.40 -5.84
CA CYS A 98 -8.72 -7.26 -5.66
C CYS A 98 -7.90 -7.00 -6.92
N GLY A 99 -7.31 -8.05 -7.52
CA GLY A 99 -6.57 -7.95 -8.78
C GLY A 99 -7.42 -7.39 -9.93
N VAL A 100 -8.65 -7.86 -10.09
CA VAL A 100 -9.60 -7.36 -11.11
C VAL A 100 -9.94 -5.88 -10.88
N TRP A 101 -10.18 -5.50 -9.62
CA TRP A 101 -10.44 -4.10 -9.28
C TRP A 101 -9.25 -3.19 -9.61
N PHE A 102 -8.03 -3.57 -9.22
CA PHE A 102 -6.82 -2.82 -9.57
C PHE A 102 -6.60 -2.76 -11.09
N ALA A 103 -6.88 -3.84 -11.84
CA ALA A 103 -6.81 -3.82 -13.30
C ALA A 103 -7.77 -2.82 -13.92
N SER A 104 -8.99 -2.70 -13.39
CA SER A 104 -9.97 -1.72 -13.83
C SER A 104 -9.51 -0.29 -13.57
N LEU A 105 -8.91 -0.03 -12.40
CA LEU A 105 -8.34 1.26 -12.02
C LEU A 105 -7.14 1.62 -12.91
N ALA A 106 -6.26 0.65 -13.17
CA ALA A 106 -5.10 0.85 -14.06
C ALA A 106 -5.52 1.23 -15.46
N ARG A 107 -6.54 0.54 -16.01
CA ARG A 107 -7.09 0.87 -17.34
C ARG A 107 -7.63 2.29 -17.42
N SER A 108 -8.30 2.78 -16.36
CA SER A 108 -8.82 4.15 -16.34
C SER A 108 -7.71 5.20 -16.34
N TRP A 109 -6.57 4.92 -15.69
CA TRP A 109 -5.42 5.83 -15.67
C TRP A 109 -4.51 5.75 -16.91
N MET A 110 -4.59 4.66 -17.68
CA MET A 110 -3.80 4.49 -18.91
C MET A 110 -4.53 4.94 -20.19
N ARG A 111 -5.85 5.10 -20.17
CA ARG A 111 -6.63 5.58 -21.32
C ARG A 111 -6.58 7.11 -21.38
N SER A 112 -6.09 7.63 -22.53
CA SER A 112 -5.66 9.02 -22.70
C SER A 112 -6.75 10.06 -22.97
N GLU A 113 -8.02 9.71 -23.13
CA GLU A 113 -8.98 10.68 -23.67
C GLU A 113 -9.93 11.32 -22.67
N GLU A 114 -10.33 10.61 -21.62
CA GLU A 114 -11.11 11.14 -20.51
C GLU A 114 -10.96 10.21 -19.32
N TYR A 115 -10.67 10.77 -18.15
CA TYR A 115 -10.69 10.01 -16.92
C TYR A 115 -12.12 9.53 -16.65
N ARG A 116 -12.39 8.27 -16.95
CA ARG A 116 -13.64 7.63 -16.58
C ARG A 116 -13.43 6.87 -15.27
N LEU A 117 -14.22 7.21 -14.27
CA LEU A 117 -14.24 6.48 -13.00
C LEU A 117 -14.37 4.97 -13.28
N PRO A 118 -13.45 4.14 -12.77
CA PRO A 118 -13.54 2.70 -12.91
C PRO A 118 -14.78 2.24 -12.14
N ASN A 119 -15.75 1.73 -12.83
CA ASN A 119 -17.04 1.31 -12.29
C ASN A 119 -17.86 2.43 -11.63
N ARG A 120 -19.12 2.56 -12.01
CA ARG A 120 -20.06 3.55 -11.45
C ARG A 120 -20.40 3.33 -9.97
N SER A 121 -20.06 2.17 -9.40
CA SER A 121 -20.43 1.79 -8.05
C SER A 121 -19.25 1.84 -7.07
N MET A 122 -19.37 2.60 -6.00
CA MET A 122 -18.42 2.63 -4.89
C MET A 122 -18.29 1.26 -4.21
N ALA A 123 -19.33 0.40 -4.30
CA ALA A 123 -19.33 -0.96 -3.77
C ALA A 123 -18.22 -1.83 -4.38
N THR A 124 -17.87 -1.63 -5.66
CA THR A 124 -16.77 -2.38 -6.30
C THR A 124 -15.41 -2.03 -5.71
N ALA A 125 -15.21 -0.78 -5.27
CA ALA A 125 -13.99 -0.39 -4.58
C ALA A 125 -13.90 -1.02 -3.18
N VAL A 126 -15.02 -1.09 -2.47
CA VAL A 126 -15.09 -1.77 -1.17
C VAL A 126 -14.78 -3.26 -1.32
N LEU A 127 -15.37 -3.93 -2.32
CA LEU A 127 -15.08 -5.33 -2.62
C LEU A 127 -13.60 -5.54 -3.01
N GLY A 128 -13.02 -4.62 -3.80
CA GLY A 128 -11.60 -4.66 -4.17
C GLY A 128 -10.66 -4.55 -2.97
N THR A 129 -11.05 -3.85 -1.91
CA THR A 129 -10.25 -3.72 -0.68
C THR A 129 -10.57 -4.77 0.39
N ALA A 130 -11.59 -5.61 0.18
CA ALA A 130 -12.06 -6.59 1.17
C ALA A 130 -10.98 -7.62 1.56
N VAL A 131 -10.03 -7.93 0.66
CA VAL A 131 -8.92 -8.84 0.97
C VAL A 131 -8.09 -8.35 2.16
N PHE A 132 -7.84 -7.03 2.27
CA PHE A 132 -7.06 -6.46 3.36
C PHE A 132 -7.81 -6.57 4.69
N TYR A 133 -9.14 -6.34 4.68
CA TYR A 133 -10.00 -6.58 5.85
C TYR A 133 -9.99 -8.05 6.27
N TRP A 134 -10.11 -8.97 5.31
CA TRP A 134 -10.06 -10.40 5.59
C TRP A 134 -8.74 -10.81 6.21
N CYS A 135 -7.61 -10.38 5.63
CA CYS A 135 -6.30 -10.68 6.16
C CYS A 135 -6.09 -10.08 7.56
N LEU A 136 -6.60 -8.87 7.80
CA LEU A 136 -6.54 -8.23 9.11
C LEU A 136 -7.34 -9.02 10.15
N LEU A 137 -8.59 -9.38 9.85
CA LEU A 137 -9.44 -10.17 10.73
C LEU A 137 -8.84 -11.56 11.03
N SER A 138 -8.36 -12.26 9.99
CA SER A 138 -7.72 -13.57 10.16
C SER A 138 -6.53 -13.49 11.11
N ARG A 139 -5.71 -12.44 11.01
CA ARG A 139 -4.58 -12.23 11.92
C ARG A 139 -5.00 -12.01 13.38
N PHE A 140 -6.09 -11.28 13.61
CA PHE A 140 -6.64 -11.13 14.96
C PHE A 140 -7.21 -12.42 15.53
N MET A 141 -7.78 -13.29 14.67
CA MET A 141 -8.37 -14.55 15.11
C MET A 141 -7.32 -15.64 15.35
N GLU A 142 -6.23 -15.67 14.57
CA GLU A 142 -5.19 -16.71 14.64
C GLU A 142 -4.17 -16.45 15.76
N ASN A 143 -3.93 -15.21 16.10
CA ASN A 143 -2.90 -14.85 17.09
C ASN A 143 -3.53 -14.51 18.43
N SER A 144 -3.36 -15.39 19.40
CA SER A 144 -3.48 -14.98 20.80
C SER A 144 -2.53 -13.81 21.06
N SER A 145 -3.06 -12.74 21.63
CA SER A 145 -2.40 -11.44 21.82
C SER A 145 -1.14 -11.52 22.68
N SER A 146 -0.04 -11.92 22.10
CA SER A 146 1.27 -11.83 22.76
C SER A 146 2.02 -10.62 22.19
N TRP A 147 2.12 -9.56 22.97
CA TRP A 147 2.84 -8.32 22.63
C TRP A 147 4.34 -8.54 22.34
N HIS A 148 4.88 -9.70 22.70
CA HIS A 148 6.25 -10.09 22.38
C HIS A 148 6.48 -10.44 20.89
N ARG A 149 5.41 -10.66 20.12
CA ARG A 149 5.51 -11.01 18.69
C ARG A 149 5.43 -9.76 17.82
N VAL A 150 6.59 -9.20 17.52
CA VAL A 150 6.68 -7.95 16.75
C VAL A 150 6.28 -8.13 15.27
N GLU A 151 6.61 -9.27 14.67
CA GLU A 151 6.31 -9.54 13.26
C GLU A 151 4.81 -9.54 12.95
N PRO A 152 3.94 -10.26 13.69
CA PRO A 152 2.50 -10.18 13.46
C PRO A 152 1.94 -8.76 13.63
N THR A 153 2.47 -8.00 14.60
CA THR A 153 2.06 -6.61 14.84
C THR A 153 2.44 -5.70 13.66
N ALA A 154 3.65 -5.84 13.11
CA ALA A 154 4.09 -5.09 11.95
C ALA A 154 3.22 -5.39 10.72
N MET A 155 2.85 -6.65 10.49
CA MET A 155 1.92 -7.03 9.41
C MET A 155 0.54 -6.41 9.58
N ILE A 156 0.01 -6.33 10.79
CA ILE A 156 -1.26 -5.65 11.07
C ILE A 156 -1.16 -4.18 10.70
N TRP A 157 -0.06 -3.51 11.05
CA TRP A 157 0.16 -2.10 10.70
C TRP A 157 0.31 -1.89 9.19
N GLN A 158 0.93 -2.83 8.47
CA GLN A 158 0.99 -2.80 6.99
C GLN A 158 -0.40 -2.86 6.38
N LEU A 159 -1.21 -3.85 6.75
CA LEU A 159 -2.57 -4.02 6.24
C LEU A 159 -3.45 -2.82 6.58
N LEU A 160 -3.35 -2.29 7.80
CA LEU A 160 -4.09 -1.11 8.23
C LEU A 160 -3.68 0.13 7.43
N SER A 161 -2.38 0.34 7.21
CA SER A 161 -1.90 1.48 6.41
C SER A 161 -2.32 1.37 4.95
N ALA A 162 -2.31 0.16 4.35
CA ALA A 162 -2.83 -0.08 3.01
C ALA A 162 -4.32 0.24 2.92
N LEU A 163 -5.14 -0.21 3.89
CA LEU A 163 -6.57 0.11 3.95
C LEU A 163 -6.83 1.60 4.09
N LEU A 164 -6.12 2.29 4.99
CA LEU A 164 -6.25 3.73 5.18
C LEU A 164 -5.88 4.50 3.90
N PHE A 165 -4.80 4.11 3.25
CA PHE A 165 -4.39 4.72 1.99
C PHE A 165 -5.41 4.45 0.88
N LEU A 166 -5.84 3.20 0.68
CA LEU A 166 -6.80 2.85 -0.37
C LEU A 166 -8.16 3.50 -0.13
N SER A 167 -8.63 3.58 1.11
CA SER A 167 -9.87 4.30 1.44
C SER A 167 -9.76 5.80 1.15
N ALA A 168 -8.63 6.43 1.49
CA ALA A 168 -8.37 7.83 1.16
C ALA A 168 -8.27 8.05 -0.36
N LEU A 169 -7.63 7.12 -1.09
CA LEU A 169 -7.52 7.15 -2.54
C LEU A 169 -8.89 7.02 -3.21
N VAL A 170 -9.69 6.04 -2.80
CA VAL A 170 -11.05 5.86 -3.31
C VAL A 170 -11.87 7.12 -3.07
N ARG A 171 -11.83 7.66 -1.85
CA ARG A 171 -12.53 8.90 -1.51
C ARG A 171 -12.08 10.07 -2.39
N ALA A 172 -10.77 10.24 -2.61
CA ALA A 172 -10.23 11.30 -3.47
C ALA A 172 -10.65 11.14 -4.94
N LEU A 173 -10.82 9.92 -5.43
CA LEU A 173 -11.26 9.64 -6.80
C LEU A 173 -12.77 9.85 -6.99
N TRP A 174 -13.60 9.51 -6.01
CA TRP A 174 -15.08 9.62 -6.11
C TRP A 174 -15.62 10.96 -5.63
N LEU A 175 -15.02 11.55 -4.59
CA LEU A 175 -15.48 12.76 -3.89
C LEU A 175 -14.34 13.79 -3.75
N PRO A 176 -13.75 14.31 -4.84
CA PRO A 176 -12.58 15.19 -4.77
C PRO A 176 -12.85 16.50 -4.03
N GLU A 177 -14.05 17.06 -4.16
CA GLU A 177 -14.43 18.32 -3.53
C GLU A 177 -14.50 18.25 -1.99
N SER A 178 -14.81 17.07 -1.45
CA SER A 178 -14.92 16.85 0.02
C SER A 178 -13.64 16.30 0.63
N THR A 179 -12.57 16.06 -0.16
CA THR A 179 -11.40 15.35 0.32
C THR A 179 -10.24 16.30 0.57
N ASP A 180 -9.77 16.36 1.81
CA ASP A 180 -8.50 17.02 2.14
C ASP A 180 -7.34 16.11 1.70
N GLY A 181 -6.46 16.63 0.85
CA GLY A 181 -5.26 15.93 0.39
C GLY A 181 -4.31 15.48 1.52
N ARG A 182 -4.50 16.02 2.72
CA ARG A 182 -3.69 15.66 3.90
C ARG A 182 -3.81 14.18 4.26
N MET A 183 -5.03 13.69 4.39
CA MET A 183 -5.26 12.27 4.71
C MET A 183 -4.64 11.34 3.67
N LEU A 184 -4.78 11.69 2.39
CA LEU A 184 -4.19 10.92 1.31
C LEU A 184 -2.66 10.90 1.36
N CYS A 185 -2.01 12.07 1.57
CA CYS A 185 -0.55 12.17 1.66
C CYS A 185 0.00 11.47 2.90
N MET A 186 -0.64 11.64 4.05
CA MET A 186 -0.25 10.99 5.29
C MET A 186 -0.36 9.46 5.17
N ALA A 187 -1.53 8.97 4.76
CA ALA A 187 -1.76 7.54 4.58
C ALA A 187 -0.89 6.95 3.46
N GLY A 188 -0.67 7.70 2.36
CA GLY A 188 0.18 7.29 1.25
C GLY A 188 1.65 7.10 1.65
N LEU A 189 2.22 8.03 2.42
CA LEU A 189 3.60 7.89 2.91
C LEU A 189 3.73 6.82 3.99
N ALA A 190 2.76 6.69 4.90
CA ALA A 190 2.75 5.61 5.87
C ALA A 190 2.68 4.23 5.18
N CYS A 191 1.81 4.12 4.18
CA CYS A 191 1.71 2.93 3.34
C CYS A 191 3.02 2.63 2.59
N PHE A 192 3.70 3.64 2.04
CA PHE A 192 5.00 3.46 1.39
C PHE A 192 6.05 2.91 2.37
N VAL A 193 6.16 3.49 3.56
CA VAL A 193 7.13 3.03 4.56
C VAL A 193 6.86 1.59 4.99
N LEU A 194 5.62 1.25 5.29
CA LEU A 194 5.26 -0.07 5.81
C LEU A 194 5.15 -1.13 4.71
N CYS A 195 4.48 -0.82 3.59
CA CYS A 195 4.20 -1.81 2.54
C CYS A 195 5.31 -1.91 1.49
N PHE A 196 6.17 -0.90 1.33
CA PHE A 196 7.29 -0.99 0.41
C PHE A 196 8.62 -1.16 1.16
N CYS A 197 9.02 -0.18 1.98
CA CYS A 197 10.34 -0.21 2.59
C CYS A 197 10.53 -1.40 3.55
N TRP A 198 9.46 -1.80 4.24
CA TRP A 198 9.51 -2.93 5.17
C TRP A 198 9.27 -4.28 4.50
N GLU A 199 8.31 -4.36 3.56
CA GLU A 199 7.91 -5.63 2.94
C GLU A 199 8.84 -6.06 1.79
N LEU A 200 9.46 -5.12 1.06
CA LEU A 200 10.32 -5.46 -0.06
C LEU A 200 11.52 -6.37 0.32
N PRO A 201 12.26 -6.11 1.42
CA PRO A 201 13.29 -7.05 1.87
C PRO A 201 12.74 -8.46 2.13
N ARG A 202 11.57 -8.54 2.75
CA ARG A 202 10.90 -9.81 3.05
C ARG A 202 10.52 -10.60 1.79
N VAL A 203 10.05 -9.91 0.75
CA VAL A 203 9.76 -10.51 -0.55
C VAL A 203 11.03 -11.00 -1.24
N LEU A 204 12.17 -10.32 -1.06
CA LEU A 204 13.43 -10.66 -1.72
C LEU A 204 14.20 -11.80 -1.01
N VAL A 205 14.11 -11.91 0.30
CA VAL A 205 14.86 -12.91 1.09
C VAL A 205 14.68 -14.35 0.62
N PRO A 206 13.46 -14.85 0.30
CA PRO A 206 13.26 -16.23 -0.17
C PRO A 206 14.03 -16.57 -1.44
N PHE A 207 14.32 -15.60 -2.31
CA PHE A 207 15.10 -15.84 -3.54
C PHE A 207 16.56 -16.21 -3.23
N PHE A 208 17.11 -15.77 -2.09
CA PHE A 208 18.47 -16.06 -1.69
C PHE A 208 18.61 -17.35 -0.87
N TYR A 209 17.56 -17.70 -0.10
CA TYR A 209 17.57 -18.86 0.80
C TYR A 209 16.84 -20.10 0.25
N GLY A 210 16.25 -20.01 -0.93
CA GLY A 210 15.50 -21.07 -1.57
C GLY A 210 13.98 -20.86 -1.45
N LEU A 211 13.33 -20.74 -2.59
CA LEU A 211 11.90 -20.51 -2.71
C LEU A 211 11.16 -21.84 -2.75
N THR A 212 10.19 -22.03 -1.84
CA THR A 212 9.29 -23.19 -1.89
C THR A 212 7.96 -22.81 -2.56
N VAL A 213 7.32 -23.79 -3.25
CA VAL A 213 6.04 -23.57 -3.93
C VAL A 213 4.95 -23.10 -2.96
N ALA A 214 4.99 -23.57 -1.71
CA ALA A 214 4.04 -23.17 -0.67
C ALA A 214 4.15 -21.67 -0.29
N GLN A 215 5.30 -21.04 -0.49
CA GLN A 215 5.53 -19.62 -0.21
C GLN A 215 5.09 -18.67 -1.34
N LEU A 216 4.88 -19.19 -2.55
CA LEU A 216 4.52 -18.38 -3.72
C LEU A 216 3.30 -17.49 -3.52
N PRO A 217 2.18 -17.97 -2.94
CA PRO A 217 1.00 -17.11 -2.74
C PRO A 217 1.28 -15.90 -1.85
N ASP A 218 2.03 -16.10 -0.76
CA ASP A 218 2.35 -15.02 0.17
C ASP A 218 3.41 -14.07 -0.41
N LEU A 219 4.33 -14.58 -1.22
CA LEU A 219 5.30 -13.77 -1.95
C LEU A 219 4.61 -12.85 -2.97
N PHE A 220 3.66 -13.37 -3.75
CA PHE A 220 2.88 -12.53 -4.68
C PHE A 220 2.02 -11.51 -3.94
N PHE A 221 1.41 -11.89 -2.83
CA PHE A 221 0.66 -10.95 -2.00
C PHE A 221 1.56 -9.83 -1.45
N GLY A 222 2.75 -10.15 -0.94
CA GLY A 222 3.76 -9.18 -0.48
C GLY A 222 4.23 -8.25 -1.60
N ALA A 223 4.50 -8.80 -2.80
CA ALA A 223 4.84 -7.99 -3.98
C ALA A 223 3.69 -7.04 -4.37
N GLY A 224 2.44 -7.49 -4.26
CA GLY A 224 1.26 -6.66 -4.43
C GLY A 224 1.20 -5.51 -3.41
N LEU A 225 1.49 -5.79 -2.12
CA LEU A 225 1.61 -4.77 -1.08
C LEU A 225 2.72 -3.75 -1.40
N CYS A 226 3.87 -4.19 -1.90
CA CYS A 226 4.95 -3.29 -2.34
C CYS A 226 4.48 -2.34 -3.44
N CYS A 227 3.68 -2.83 -4.41
CA CYS A 227 3.10 -2.00 -5.44
C CYS A 227 2.09 -0.99 -4.87
N VAL A 228 1.27 -1.38 -3.88
CA VAL A 228 0.34 -0.46 -3.18
C VAL A 228 1.12 0.62 -2.41
N GLY A 229 2.22 0.24 -1.74
CA GLY A 229 3.12 1.20 -1.08
C GLY A 229 3.72 2.21 -2.09
N THR A 230 4.22 1.72 -3.23
CA THR A 230 4.74 2.57 -4.31
C THR A 230 3.67 3.51 -4.86
N LEU A 231 2.44 3.03 -5.01
CA LEU A 231 1.30 3.86 -5.41
C LEU A 231 1.03 4.98 -4.40
N GLY A 232 1.16 4.69 -3.09
CA GLY A 232 1.07 5.70 -2.03
C GLY A 232 2.08 6.82 -2.20
N MET A 233 3.33 6.50 -2.47
CA MET A 233 4.39 7.47 -2.75
C MET A 233 4.11 8.29 -4.00
N LEU A 234 3.75 7.64 -5.12
CA LEU A 234 3.45 8.30 -6.39
C LEU A 234 2.25 9.26 -6.26
N SER A 235 1.19 8.85 -5.57
CA SER A 235 0.01 9.67 -5.33
C SER A 235 0.36 10.90 -4.51
N THR A 236 1.16 10.76 -3.45
CA THR A 236 1.64 11.87 -2.63
C THR A 236 2.53 12.82 -3.43
N ALA A 237 3.45 12.30 -4.23
CA ALA A 237 4.33 13.10 -5.07
C ALA A 237 3.54 13.94 -6.09
N ARG A 238 2.50 13.37 -6.69
CA ARG A 238 1.61 14.08 -7.64
C ARG A 238 0.86 15.22 -6.94
N VAL A 239 0.26 14.95 -5.78
CA VAL A 239 -0.46 15.96 -4.99
C VAL A 239 0.50 17.08 -4.54
N ALA A 240 1.72 16.76 -4.16
CA ALA A 240 2.73 17.76 -3.79
C ALA A 240 3.18 18.62 -4.98
N ALA A 241 3.35 18.02 -6.16
CA ALA A 241 3.79 18.71 -7.38
C ALA A 241 2.73 19.69 -7.93
N SER A 242 1.44 19.38 -7.79
CA SER A 242 0.35 20.23 -8.28
C SER A 242 0.34 21.64 -7.68
N GLY A 243 0.90 21.80 -6.51
CA GLY A 243 0.97 23.10 -5.85
C GLY A 243 2.17 23.97 -6.26
N ALA A 244 3.13 23.43 -6.99
CA ALA A 244 4.26 24.21 -7.48
C ALA A 244 3.93 24.97 -8.78
N SER A 245 2.89 24.51 -9.51
CA SER A 245 2.51 25.06 -10.82
C SER A 245 1.54 26.25 -10.79
N HIS A 246 1.00 26.64 -9.62
CA HIS A 246 0.24 27.87 -9.47
C HIS A 246 1.17 29.00 -8.96
N PRO A 247 1.74 29.85 -9.84
CA PRO A 247 2.38 31.08 -9.40
C PRO A 247 1.31 31.92 -8.69
N LYS A 248 1.64 32.40 -7.49
CA LYS A 248 0.83 33.42 -6.79
C LYS A 248 0.52 34.54 -7.79
N GLY A 249 -0.71 34.59 -8.26
CA GLY A 249 -1.19 35.73 -9.04
C GLY A 249 -0.87 36.98 -8.27
N LYS A 250 0.03 37.81 -8.80
CA LYS A 250 0.21 39.19 -8.34
C LYS A 250 -1.16 39.84 -8.45
N HIS A 251 -1.78 40.11 -7.33
CA HIS A 251 -2.82 41.11 -7.28
C HIS A 251 -2.19 42.41 -7.80
N SER A 252 -2.38 42.69 -9.08
CA SER A 252 -2.23 44.05 -9.59
C SER A 252 -3.41 44.85 -9.03
N VAL A 253 -3.14 45.56 -7.94
CA VAL A 253 -3.98 46.69 -7.52
C VAL A 253 -3.78 47.74 -8.60
N GLY A 254 -4.80 47.98 -9.40
CA GLY A 254 -4.97 49.13 -10.25
C GLY A 254 -6.21 49.85 -9.78
#